data_849e4471f31eff76d6edf2defb4f5137
#
_entry.id   849e4471f31eff76d6edf2defb4f5137
#
_cell.length_a   1.000
_cell.length_b   1.000
_cell.length_c   1.000
_cell.angle_alpha   90.00
_cell.angle_beta   90.00
_cell.angle_gamma   90.00
#
_symmetry.space_group_name_H-M   'P 1'
#
loop_
_entity.id
_entity.type
_entity.pdbx_description
1 polymer ?
#
loop_
_entity_poly.entity_id
_entity_poly.type
_entity_poly.pdbx_seq_one_letter_code
_entity_poly.pdbx_strand_id
1 'polypeptide(L)'
;MTTSQITDLHEVAGRLLGEAQRAASGRAAETIVSGSVQRSTVIALTTDAEMGEHDSPPAALLHVITGRVRLKTADEEWVLGAGQVVAVPPRRHGLDALEDSAVLLTVALHG
;
A
#
# COMPACT_ATOMS: atom_id res chain seq x y z
N MET A 1 -23.56 11.31 14.69
CA MET A 1 -22.71 11.87 13.62
C MET A 1 -21.29 11.39 13.80
N THR A 2 -20.68 10.87 12.75
CA THR A 2 -19.29 10.42 12.78
C THR A 2 -18.37 11.60 12.56
N THR A 3 -17.38 11.76 13.45
CA THR A 3 -16.37 12.78 13.29
C THR A 3 -15.19 12.21 12.49
N SER A 4 -14.83 12.89 11.41
CA SER A 4 -13.65 12.52 10.63
C SER A 4 -12.39 12.83 11.40
N GLN A 5 -11.42 11.95 11.33
CA GLN A 5 -10.11 12.13 11.97
C GLN A 5 -9.07 12.42 10.90
N ILE A 6 -8.11 13.25 11.26
CA ILE A 6 -6.99 13.55 10.38
C ILE A 6 -5.85 12.60 10.70
N THR A 7 -5.28 11.99 9.67
CA THR A 7 -4.14 11.10 9.80
C THR A 7 -2.93 11.73 9.14
N ASP A 8 -1.81 11.79 9.85
CA ASP A 8 -0.52 12.21 9.29
C ASP A 8 0.14 10.97 8.69
N LEU A 9 0.21 10.93 7.35
CA LEU A 9 0.72 9.76 6.63
C LEU A 9 2.21 9.50 6.91
N HIS A 10 3.01 10.55 7.06
CA HIS A 10 4.44 10.36 7.32
C HIS A 10 4.70 9.79 8.71
N GLU A 11 3.89 10.18 9.69
CA GLU A 11 3.97 9.64 11.04
C GLU A 11 3.59 8.16 11.07
N VAL A 12 2.47 7.81 10.44
CA VAL A 12 2.02 6.41 10.36
C VAL A 12 3.04 5.57 9.58
N ALA A 13 3.53 6.07 8.46
CA ALA A 13 4.53 5.39 7.66
C ALA A 13 5.80 5.09 8.45
N GLY A 14 6.32 6.08 9.20
CA GLY A 14 7.53 5.89 10.01
C GLY A 14 7.34 4.85 11.10
N ARG A 15 6.20 4.90 11.79
CA ARG A 15 5.88 3.92 12.85
C ARG A 15 5.75 2.51 12.27
N LEU A 16 5.03 2.36 11.17
CA LEU A 16 4.84 1.06 10.54
C LEU A 16 6.13 0.49 9.95
N LEU A 17 7.01 1.34 9.40
CA LEU A 17 8.32 0.88 8.93
C LEU A 17 9.14 0.29 10.08
N GLY A 18 9.10 0.93 11.27
CA GLY A 18 9.75 0.37 12.45
C GLY A 18 9.18 -0.99 12.83
N GLU A 19 7.87 -1.16 12.75
CA GLU A 19 7.23 -2.46 13.00
C GLU A 19 7.61 -3.50 11.94
N ALA A 20 7.61 -3.11 10.67
CA ALA A 20 7.98 -3.99 9.56
C ALA A 20 9.41 -4.50 9.69
N GLN A 21 10.34 -3.64 10.14
CA GLN A 21 11.74 -4.01 10.36
C GLN A 21 11.89 -5.05 11.45
N ARG A 22 10.97 -5.12 12.40
CA ARG A 22 10.97 -6.11 13.48
C ARG A 22 10.13 -7.35 13.17
N ALA A 23 9.34 -7.31 12.10
CA ALA A 23 8.48 -8.43 11.72
C ALA A 23 9.24 -9.43 10.82
N ALA A 24 9.04 -10.71 11.04
CA ALA A 24 9.63 -11.76 10.21
C ALA A 24 9.21 -11.62 8.74
N SER A 25 7.97 -11.15 8.50
CA SER A 25 7.45 -10.94 7.15
C SER A 25 8.06 -9.73 6.45
N GLY A 26 8.68 -8.80 7.19
CA GLY A 26 9.12 -7.50 6.67
C GLY A 26 7.96 -6.57 6.34
N ARG A 27 6.76 -6.80 6.88
CA ARG A 27 5.55 -6.03 6.56
C ARG A 27 4.82 -5.63 7.83
N ALA A 28 4.17 -4.46 7.76
CA ALA A 28 3.23 -4.01 8.78
C ALA A 28 2.17 -3.16 8.08
N ALA A 29 0.96 -3.15 8.59
CA ALA A 29 -0.14 -2.42 7.96
C ALA A 29 -1.11 -1.88 8.99
N GLU A 30 -1.76 -0.76 8.65
CA GLU A 30 -2.81 -0.17 9.46
C GLU A 30 -3.87 0.44 8.54
N THR A 31 -5.13 0.07 8.74
CA THR A 31 -6.24 0.68 8.03
C THR A 31 -6.54 2.02 8.70
N ILE A 32 -6.47 3.11 7.92
CA ILE A 32 -6.67 4.48 8.43
C ILE A 32 -8.04 5.05 8.06
N VAL A 33 -8.68 4.55 7.02
CA VAL A 33 -10.05 4.89 6.65
C VAL A 33 -10.78 3.59 6.36
N SER A 34 -11.89 3.38 7.07
CA SER A 34 -12.70 2.18 6.92
C SER A 34 -14.15 2.60 6.69
N GLY A 35 -14.60 2.50 5.46
CA GLY A 35 -15.95 2.82 5.05
C GLY A 35 -16.68 1.61 4.48
N SER A 36 -17.95 1.79 4.16
CA SER A 36 -18.76 0.72 3.58
C SER A 36 -18.44 0.46 2.11
N VAL A 37 -17.92 1.46 1.39
CA VAL A 37 -17.64 1.37 -0.05
C VAL A 37 -16.17 1.58 -0.39
N GLN A 38 -15.36 2.05 0.56
CA GLN A 38 -13.93 2.23 0.33
C GLN A 38 -13.13 2.01 1.62
N ARG A 39 -11.88 1.67 1.45
CA ARG A 39 -10.95 1.49 2.56
C ARG A 39 -9.56 1.96 2.14
N SER A 40 -8.87 2.67 3.04
CA SER A 40 -7.48 3.08 2.83
C SER A 40 -6.60 2.49 3.91
N THR A 41 -5.52 1.84 3.50
CA THR A 41 -4.58 1.14 4.37
C THR A 41 -3.16 1.61 4.07
N VAL A 42 -2.42 1.97 5.12
CA VAL A 42 -0.97 2.21 5.00
C VAL A 42 -0.27 0.88 5.19
N ILE A 43 0.62 0.54 4.26
CA ILE A 43 1.38 -0.71 4.29
C ILE A 43 2.86 -0.35 4.22
N ALA A 44 3.62 -0.83 5.21
CA ALA A 44 5.07 -0.69 5.23
C ALA A 44 5.72 -2.01 4.82
N LEU A 45 6.77 -1.92 4.02
CA LEU A 45 7.49 -3.06 3.47
C LEU A 45 8.99 -2.75 3.58
N THR A 46 9.76 -3.66 4.19
CA THR A 46 11.21 -3.53 4.16
C THR A 46 11.75 -3.96 2.79
N THR A 47 12.98 -3.57 2.48
CA THR A 47 13.66 -3.96 1.24
C THR A 47 13.53 -5.46 1.00
N ASP A 48 13.17 -5.83 -0.22
CA ASP A 48 12.94 -7.21 -0.66
C ASP A 48 11.70 -7.89 -0.08
N ALA A 49 10.96 -7.25 0.81
CA ALA A 49 9.65 -7.76 1.20
C ALA A 49 8.67 -7.63 0.03
N GLU A 50 7.71 -8.53 -0.02
CA GLU A 50 6.75 -8.52 -1.11
C GLU A 50 5.36 -8.87 -0.61
N MET A 51 4.37 -8.36 -1.32
CA MET A 51 3.00 -8.84 -1.26
C MET A 51 2.80 -9.70 -2.48
N GLY A 52 2.60 -10.99 -2.28
CA GLY A 52 2.43 -11.93 -3.38
C GLY A 52 1.21 -11.61 -4.24
N GLU A 53 1.12 -12.25 -5.39
CA GLU A 53 0.02 -12.02 -6.30
C GLU A 53 -1.34 -12.30 -5.66
N HIS A 54 -2.29 -11.42 -5.89
CA HIS A 54 -3.66 -11.55 -5.41
C HIS A 54 -4.63 -10.92 -6.42
N ASP A 55 -5.90 -11.29 -6.29
CA ASP A 55 -6.93 -10.77 -7.17
C ASP A 55 -7.19 -9.29 -6.90
N SER A 56 -7.50 -8.56 -7.96
CA SER A 56 -7.77 -7.13 -7.85
C SER A 56 -9.15 -6.86 -7.24
N PRO A 57 -9.28 -5.85 -6.34
CA PRO A 57 -10.59 -5.33 -5.98
C PRO A 57 -11.21 -4.61 -7.18
N PRO A 58 -12.50 -4.20 -7.10
CA PRO A 58 -13.17 -3.48 -8.20
C PRO A 58 -12.41 -2.26 -8.69
N ALA A 59 -11.76 -1.51 -7.77
CA ALA A 59 -10.89 -0.41 -8.11
C ALA A 59 -9.89 -0.20 -6.99
N ALA A 60 -8.68 0.24 -7.32
CA ALA A 60 -7.65 0.53 -6.33
C ALA A 60 -6.69 1.58 -6.83
N LEU A 61 -6.19 2.39 -5.89
CA LEU A 61 -5.11 3.35 -6.09
C LEU A 61 -3.95 2.98 -5.18
N LEU A 62 -2.74 3.03 -5.73
CA LEU A 62 -1.51 2.86 -4.97
C LEU A 62 -0.74 4.17 -4.98
N HIS A 63 -0.48 4.73 -3.81
CA HIS A 63 0.28 5.97 -3.61
C HIS A 63 1.50 5.66 -2.75
N VAL A 64 2.69 5.95 -3.24
CA VAL A 64 3.92 5.75 -2.47
C VAL A 64 4.15 6.96 -1.56
N ILE A 65 4.18 6.73 -0.25
CA ILE A 65 4.44 7.78 0.74
C ILE A 65 5.93 8.01 0.86
N THR A 66 6.70 6.95 0.98
CA THR A 66 8.15 6.99 1.07
C THR A 66 8.73 5.71 0.48
N GLY A 67 9.95 5.77 -0.03
CA GLY A 67 10.63 4.63 -0.60
C GLY A 67 10.35 4.43 -2.08
N ARG A 68 10.44 3.18 -2.52
CA ARG A 68 10.33 2.82 -3.93
C ARG A 68 9.83 1.39 -4.05
N VAL A 69 8.81 1.20 -4.86
CA VAL A 69 8.14 -0.10 -5.01
C VAL A 69 7.97 -0.46 -6.47
N ARG A 70 7.76 -1.74 -6.73
CA ARG A 70 7.41 -2.26 -8.06
C ARG A 70 6.06 -2.95 -7.98
N LEU A 71 5.10 -2.43 -8.74
CA LEU A 71 3.80 -3.08 -8.96
C LEU A 71 3.92 -3.92 -10.21
N LYS A 72 3.48 -5.18 -10.17
CA LYS A 72 3.65 -6.08 -11.29
C LYS A 72 2.41 -6.94 -11.53
N THR A 73 2.17 -7.22 -12.81
CA THR A 73 1.23 -8.24 -13.28
C THR A 73 2.04 -9.32 -14.00
N ALA A 74 1.36 -10.27 -14.64
CA ALA A 74 2.05 -11.34 -15.36
C ALA A 74 2.93 -10.82 -16.52
N ASP A 75 2.55 -9.69 -17.13
CA ASP A 75 3.19 -9.18 -18.35
C ASP A 75 3.64 -7.72 -18.29
N GLU A 76 3.39 -7.04 -17.20
CA GLU A 76 3.74 -5.61 -17.06
C GLU A 76 4.26 -5.31 -15.65
N GLU A 77 5.05 -4.23 -15.53
CA GLU A 77 5.47 -3.73 -14.23
C GLU A 77 5.59 -2.21 -14.24
N TRP A 78 5.38 -1.61 -13.06
CA TRP A 78 5.51 -0.17 -12.85
C TRP A 78 6.36 0.07 -11.62
N VAL A 79 7.34 0.96 -11.72
CA VAL A 79 8.17 1.37 -10.58
C VAL A 79 7.76 2.77 -10.15
N LEU A 80 7.43 2.91 -8.87
CA LEU A 80 6.98 4.17 -8.29
C LEU A 80 7.88 4.56 -7.12
N GLY A 81 8.18 5.85 -7.05
CA GLY A 81 8.87 6.46 -5.90
C GLY A 81 7.94 7.35 -5.10
N ALA A 82 8.48 7.91 -4.02
CA ALA A 82 7.74 8.78 -3.09
C ALA A 82 6.99 9.89 -3.83
N GLY A 83 5.73 10.08 -3.48
CA GLY A 83 4.87 11.10 -4.08
C GLY A 83 4.18 10.68 -5.37
N GLN A 84 4.46 9.48 -5.88
CA GLN A 84 3.83 8.99 -7.11
C GLN A 84 2.63 8.11 -6.80
N VAL A 85 1.67 8.09 -7.71
CA VAL A 85 0.44 7.34 -7.58
C VAL A 85 0.13 6.63 -8.91
N VAL A 86 -0.45 5.45 -8.82
CA VAL A 86 -0.91 4.71 -9.99
C VAL A 86 -2.25 4.04 -9.68
N ALA A 87 -3.12 3.96 -10.69
CA ALA A 87 -4.30 3.12 -10.62
C ALA A 87 -3.85 1.67 -10.74
N VAL A 88 -4.24 0.84 -9.80
CA VAL A 88 -3.89 -0.58 -9.84
C VAL A 88 -4.66 -1.24 -10.98
N PRO A 89 -4.00 -1.98 -11.88
CA PRO A 89 -4.69 -2.61 -12.99
C PRO A 89 -5.72 -3.64 -12.50
N PRO A 90 -6.86 -3.77 -13.17
CA PRO A 90 -7.92 -4.69 -12.75
C PRO A 90 -7.58 -6.14 -13.10
N ARG A 91 -6.39 -6.57 -12.71
CA ARG A 91 -5.83 -7.90 -12.97
C ARG A 91 -5.09 -8.37 -11.74
N ARG A 92 -4.86 -9.67 -11.65
CA ARG A 92 -4.04 -10.23 -10.60
C ARG A 92 -2.66 -9.57 -10.60
N HIS A 93 -2.19 -9.12 -9.43
CA HIS A 93 -0.98 -8.31 -9.30
C HIS A 93 -0.27 -8.58 -7.98
N GLY A 94 0.99 -8.20 -7.92
CA GLY A 94 1.83 -8.24 -6.73
C GLY A 94 2.60 -6.95 -6.56
N LEU A 95 3.22 -6.78 -5.41
CA LEU A 95 3.98 -5.59 -5.04
C LEU A 95 5.29 -5.99 -4.36
N ASP A 96 6.41 -5.44 -4.83
CA ASP A 96 7.73 -5.64 -4.22
C ASP A 96 8.28 -4.31 -3.71
N ALA A 97 8.94 -4.32 -2.56
CA ALA A 97 9.69 -3.16 -2.07
C ALA A 97 11.11 -3.20 -2.62
N LEU A 98 11.50 -2.18 -3.38
CA LEU A 98 12.85 -2.04 -3.90
C LEU A 98 13.79 -1.38 -2.88
N GLU A 99 13.21 -0.69 -1.91
CA GLU A 99 13.87 -0.16 -0.72
C GLU A 99 12.83 -0.11 0.38
N ASP A 100 13.21 0.20 1.61
CA ASP A 100 12.26 0.33 2.71
C ASP A 100 11.21 1.36 2.31
N SER A 101 9.93 0.96 2.31
CA SER A 101 8.85 1.75 1.71
C SER A 101 7.60 1.73 2.55
N ALA A 102 6.80 2.77 2.38
CA ALA A 102 5.43 2.79 2.89
C ALA A 102 4.52 3.33 1.79
N VAL A 103 3.40 2.65 1.60
CA VAL A 103 2.43 2.98 0.56
C VAL A 103 1.05 3.17 1.18
N LEU A 104 0.22 3.95 0.51
CA LEU A 104 -1.21 4.08 0.83
C LEU A 104 -1.98 3.36 -0.28
N LEU A 105 -2.69 2.32 0.10
CA LEU A 105 -3.55 1.57 -0.79
C LEU A 105 -5.00 1.92 -0.50
N THR A 106 -5.69 2.48 -1.49
CA THR A 106 -7.11 2.80 -1.38
C THR A 106 -7.88 1.89 -2.32
N VAL A 107 -8.85 1.17 -1.78
CA VAL A 107 -9.63 0.18 -2.55
C VAL A 107 -11.12 0.49 -2.47
N ALA A 108 -11.83 0.21 -3.57
CA ALA A 108 -13.28 0.15 -3.58
C ALA A 108 -13.71 -1.23 -3.10
N LEU A 109 -14.70 -1.28 -2.22
CA LEU A 109 -15.20 -2.53 -1.65
C LEU A 109 -16.35 -3.12 -2.46
N HIS A 110 -17.01 -2.28 -3.26
CA HIS A 110 -18.11 -2.66 -4.14
C HIS A 110 -17.97 -1.94 -5.47
N GLY A 111 -18.28 -2.63 -6.54
CA GLY A 111 -18.18 -2.05 -7.87
C GLY A 111 -19.13 -2.69 -8.85
#